data_2ac8bdad4bcdeea6883e5ee6ed12b75c
#
_entry.id   2ac8bdad4bcdeea6883e5ee6ed12b75c
#
_cell.length_a   1.000
_cell.length_b   1.000
_cell.length_c   1.000
_cell.angle_alpha   90.00
_cell.angle_beta   90.00
_cell.angle_gamma   90.00
#
_symmetry.space_group_name_H-M   'P 1'
#
loop_
_entity.id
_entity.type
_entity.pdbx_description
1 polymer ?
#
loop_
_entity_poly.entity_id
_entity_poly.type
_entity_poly.pdbx_seq_one_letter_code
_entity_poly.pdbx_strand_id
1 'polypeptide(L)'
;TDVAVAAAKAGFDEIQFDYVRFPTDGDLSVIVYPHKRAEPRAVTIDRFFSYAVGRLHKLRVRVSADVFGLSASRDLGIGQAPHRIGRVLDAIYPMVYPSHYNQGEYNLIDPEAFPYATVVHSLRDFNRQTRGEKVRIVPWLQDFTINVGYGLEQVGEQIDAARAMHAKGFLLWNPTGIYTYGALQHSSP
;
A
#
# COMPACT_ATOMS: atom_id res chain seq x y z
N THR A 1 -19.01 -3.90 -0.46
CA THR A 1 -18.86 -4.87 0.65
C THR A 1 -19.61 -6.18 0.43
N ASP A 2 -20.69 -6.26 -0.38
CA ASP A 2 -21.45 -7.51 -0.56
C ASP A 2 -20.65 -8.57 -1.33
N VAL A 3 -19.88 -8.18 -2.35
CA VAL A 3 -18.93 -9.05 -3.03
C VAL A 3 -17.86 -9.57 -2.05
N ALA A 4 -17.34 -8.71 -1.17
CA ALA A 4 -16.39 -9.07 -0.13
C ALA A 4 -16.98 -10.11 0.86
N VAL A 5 -18.25 -9.94 1.25
CA VAL A 5 -18.97 -10.91 2.07
C VAL A 5 -19.17 -12.25 1.34
N ALA A 6 -19.46 -12.22 0.03
CA ALA A 6 -19.59 -13.43 -0.77
C ALA A 6 -18.25 -14.18 -0.87
N ALA A 7 -17.14 -13.47 -1.10
CA ALA A 7 -15.79 -14.04 -1.11
C ALA A 7 -15.42 -14.65 0.24
N ALA A 8 -15.69 -13.94 1.36
CA ALA A 8 -15.49 -14.48 2.70
C ALA A 8 -16.25 -15.79 2.94
N LYS A 9 -17.52 -15.87 2.50
CA LYS A 9 -18.33 -17.09 2.58
C LYS A 9 -17.84 -18.23 1.67
N ALA A 10 -17.12 -17.87 0.59
CA ALA A 10 -16.48 -18.84 -0.31
C ALA A 10 -15.16 -19.41 0.25
N GLY A 11 -14.69 -18.91 1.41
CA GLY A 11 -13.53 -19.46 2.12
C GLY A 11 -12.26 -18.65 2.02
N PHE A 12 -12.31 -17.39 1.58
CA PHE A 12 -11.14 -16.50 1.64
C PHE A 12 -10.85 -16.07 3.08
N ASP A 13 -9.58 -16.08 3.49
CA ASP A 13 -9.12 -15.76 4.85
C ASP A 13 -8.89 -14.27 5.06
N GLU A 14 -8.66 -13.53 3.98
CA GLU A 14 -8.41 -12.10 3.99
C GLU A 14 -9.06 -11.44 2.78
N ILE A 15 -9.69 -10.30 2.97
CA ILE A 15 -10.22 -9.45 1.90
C ILE A 15 -9.37 -8.19 1.84
N GLN A 16 -8.66 -8.04 0.73
CA GLN A 16 -7.83 -6.88 0.43
C GLN A 16 -8.58 -5.95 -0.51
N PHE A 17 -8.77 -4.72 -0.07
CA PHE A 17 -9.43 -3.67 -0.86
C PHE A 17 -8.39 -2.86 -1.61
N ASP A 18 -8.51 -2.84 -2.93
CA ASP A 18 -7.72 -1.98 -3.79
C ASP A 18 -8.54 -0.77 -4.28
N TYR A 19 -7.85 0.30 -4.68
CA TYR A 19 -8.43 1.55 -5.19
C TYR A 19 -9.45 2.25 -4.28
N VAL A 20 -9.43 2.00 -2.97
CA VAL A 20 -10.24 2.75 -2.01
C VAL A 20 -9.60 4.12 -1.78
N ARG A 21 -9.90 5.04 -2.67
CA ARG A 21 -9.38 6.40 -2.70
C ARG A 21 -10.26 7.34 -3.52
N PHE A 22 -10.07 8.64 -3.35
CA PHE A 22 -10.62 9.63 -4.28
C PHE A 22 -9.75 9.70 -5.54
N PRO A 23 -10.33 10.01 -6.71
CA PRO A 23 -9.60 10.13 -7.98
C PRO A 23 -8.50 11.20 -7.93
N THR A 24 -7.43 10.97 -8.71
CA THR A 24 -6.33 11.90 -8.95
C THR A 24 -6.17 12.29 -10.42
N ASP A 25 -6.80 11.53 -11.32
CA ASP A 25 -6.57 11.62 -12.75
C ASP A 25 -7.82 12.08 -13.48
N GLY A 26 -7.64 12.67 -14.67
CA GLY A 26 -8.71 13.23 -15.49
C GLY A 26 -9.16 14.60 -15.00
N ASP A 27 -10.24 15.10 -15.57
CA ASP A 27 -10.84 16.38 -15.17
C ASP A 27 -11.64 16.20 -13.87
N LEU A 28 -11.01 16.48 -12.76
CA LEU A 28 -11.63 16.35 -11.43
C LEU A 28 -12.75 17.37 -11.19
N SER A 29 -12.84 18.44 -11.98
CA SER A 29 -13.83 19.50 -11.80
C SER A 29 -15.25 19.05 -12.18
N VAL A 30 -15.35 18.07 -13.06
CA VAL A 30 -16.64 17.51 -13.51
C VAL A 30 -17.20 16.43 -12.61
N ILE A 31 -16.46 16.02 -11.57
CA ILE A 31 -16.90 14.95 -10.67
C ILE A 31 -17.97 15.48 -9.71
N VAL A 32 -19.14 14.88 -9.77
CA VAL A 32 -20.25 15.17 -8.84
C VAL A 32 -20.38 14.03 -7.82
N TYR A 33 -20.31 14.38 -6.55
CA TYR A 33 -20.52 13.45 -5.45
C TYR A 33 -21.94 13.69 -4.86
N PRO A 34 -22.96 12.95 -5.27
CA PRO A 34 -24.37 13.27 -4.90
C PRO A 34 -24.64 13.14 -3.39
N HIS A 35 -23.82 12.35 -2.70
CA HIS A 35 -23.93 12.15 -1.24
C HIS A 35 -22.73 12.74 -0.48
N LYS A 36 -22.09 13.77 -1.06
CA LYS A 36 -20.95 14.43 -0.42
C LYS A 36 -21.37 15.00 0.94
N ARG A 37 -20.63 14.65 1.97
CA ARG A 37 -20.73 15.27 3.29
C ARG A 37 -19.66 16.35 3.43
N ALA A 38 -19.91 17.31 4.32
CA ALA A 38 -18.95 18.35 4.69
C ALA A 38 -17.87 17.77 5.65
N GLU A 39 -17.16 16.74 5.20
CA GLU A 39 -16.11 16.08 5.97
C GLU A 39 -14.85 15.88 5.12
N PRO A 40 -13.66 15.83 5.74
CA PRO A 40 -12.42 15.50 5.03
C PRO A 40 -12.50 14.14 4.33
N ARG A 41 -11.87 14.02 3.15
CA ARG A 41 -11.83 12.77 2.37
C ARG A 41 -11.33 11.58 3.18
N ALA A 42 -10.34 11.79 4.05
CA ALA A 42 -9.82 10.76 4.94
C ALA A 42 -10.87 10.20 5.91
N VAL A 43 -11.82 11.02 6.36
CA VAL A 43 -12.94 10.58 7.22
C VAL A 43 -13.91 9.69 6.43
N THR A 44 -14.17 10.03 5.17
CA THR A 44 -15.02 9.21 4.30
C THR A 44 -14.42 7.82 4.08
N ILE A 45 -13.11 7.74 3.78
CA ILE A 45 -12.39 6.48 3.58
C ILE A 45 -12.34 5.66 4.88
N ASP A 46 -12.02 6.29 6.00
CA ASP A 46 -12.02 5.66 7.33
C ASP A 46 -13.39 5.05 7.69
N ARG A 47 -14.47 5.76 7.40
CA ARG A 47 -15.84 5.27 7.61
C ARG A 47 -16.16 4.06 6.74
N PHE A 48 -15.71 4.06 5.49
CA PHE A 48 -15.87 2.90 4.60
C PHE A 48 -15.17 1.68 5.19
N PHE A 49 -13.91 1.80 5.61
CA PHE A 49 -13.19 0.69 6.21
C PHE A 49 -13.80 0.23 7.53
N SER A 50 -14.22 1.16 8.39
CA SER A 50 -14.92 0.81 9.63
C SER A 50 -16.19 -0.01 9.36
N TYR A 51 -16.96 0.36 8.34
CA TYR A 51 -18.15 -0.39 7.92
C TYR A 51 -17.79 -1.77 7.36
N ALA A 52 -16.78 -1.86 6.49
CA ALA A 52 -16.35 -3.11 5.88
C ALA A 52 -15.81 -4.09 6.93
N VAL A 53 -14.93 -3.62 7.82
CA VAL A 53 -14.38 -4.38 8.95
C VAL A 53 -15.50 -4.89 9.86
N GLY A 54 -16.46 -4.03 10.23
CA GLY A 54 -17.58 -4.43 11.08
C GLY A 54 -18.46 -5.54 10.49
N ARG A 55 -18.48 -5.68 9.15
CA ARG A 55 -19.19 -6.77 8.47
C ARG A 55 -18.33 -8.04 8.34
N LEU A 56 -17.06 -7.89 7.96
CA LEU A 56 -16.18 -8.99 7.59
C LEU A 56 -15.60 -9.71 8.82
N HIS A 57 -15.27 -8.98 9.90
CA HIS A 57 -14.82 -9.60 11.15
C HIS A 57 -15.87 -10.54 11.77
N LYS A 58 -17.17 -10.32 11.55
CA LYS A 58 -18.23 -11.26 11.95
C LYS A 58 -18.12 -12.61 11.24
N LEU A 59 -17.46 -12.64 10.08
CA LEU A 59 -17.17 -13.84 9.31
C LEU A 59 -15.76 -14.42 9.59
N ARG A 60 -15.02 -13.83 10.55
CA ARG A 60 -13.65 -14.19 10.94
C ARG A 60 -12.64 -14.05 9.80
N VAL A 61 -12.85 -13.10 8.90
CA VAL A 61 -11.99 -12.78 7.77
C VAL A 61 -11.24 -11.49 8.06
N ARG A 62 -9.94 -11.47 7.78
CA ARG A 62 -9.11 -10.26 7.90
C ARG A 62 -9.45 -9.27 6.80
N VAL A 63 -9.26 -7.99 7.10
CA VAL A 63 -9.51 -6.88 6.18
C VAL A 63 -8.26 -6.05 6.01
N SER A 64 -7.86 -5.85 4.78
CA SER A 64 -6.69 -5.07 4.42
C SER A 64 -6.97 -4.12 3.25
N ALA A 65 -6.03 -3.24 2.97
CA ALA A 65 -6.14 -2.30 1.87
C ALA A 65 -4.80 -1.97 1.24
N ASP A 66 -4.82 -1.81 -0.09
CA ASP A 66 -3.73 -1.22 -0.85
C ASP A 66 -3.78 0.30 -0.73
N VAL A 67 -2.63 0.90 -0.49
CA VAL A 67 -2.48 2.35 -0.38
C VAL A 67 -1.25 2.83 -1.14
N PHE A 68 -1.28 4.08 -1.59
CA PHE A 68 -0.11 4.67 -2.22
C PHE A 68 1.06 4.78 -1.23
N GLY A 69 2.25 4.42 -1.68
CA GLY A 69 3.47 4.48 -0.88
C GLY A 69 3.74 5.88 -0.29
N LEU A 70 3.43 6.94 -1.03
CA LEU A 70 3.57 8.33 -0.57
C LEU A 70 2.48 8.79 0.41
N SER A 71 1.41 8.03 0.63
CA SER A 71 0.30 8.43 1.51
C SER A 71 0.70 8.55 2.99
N ALA A 72 1.82 7.92 3.38
CA ALA A 72 2.36 8.05 4.73
C ALA A 72 3.29 9.26 4.90
N SER A 73 3.87 9.79 3.80
CA SER A 73 4.76 10.95 3.85
C SER A 73 3.99 12.27 3.85
N ARG A 74 2.89 12.35 3.09
CA ARG A 74 2.06 13.55 2.97
C ARG A 74 0.61 13.21 2.59
N ASP A 75 -0.29 14.18 2.79
CA ASP A 75 -1.65 14.09 2.25
C ASP A 75 -1.64 14.27 0.73
N LEU A 76 -2.05 13.24 0.02
CA LEU A 76 -2.19 13.23 -1.44
C LEU A 76 -3.56 13.74 -1.92
N GLY A 77 -4.41 14.18 -1.00
CA GLY A 77 -5.79 14.60 -1.31
C GLY A 77 -6.73 13.46 -1.71
N ILE A 78 -6.31 12.21 -1.57
CA ILE A 78 -7.07 11.01 -1.99
C ILE A 78 -7.80 10.32 -0.85
N GLY A 79 -7.64 10.82 0.37
CA GLY A 79 -8.30 10.28 1.55
C GLY A 79 -7.61 9.08 2.19
N GLN A 80 -6.49 8.62 1.66
CA GLN A 80 -5.68 7.58 2.30
C GLN A 80 -4.81 8.19 3.40
N ALA A 81 -5.17 7.94 4.64
CA ALA A 81 -4.48 8.43 5.83
C ALA A 81 -4.08 7.24 6.73
N PRO A 82 -2.84 6.74 6.63
CA PRO A 82 -2.40 5.51 7.31
C PRO A 82 -2.64 5.53 8.83
N HIS A 83 -2.45 6.67 9.50
CA HIS A 83 -2.71 6.82 10.94
C HIS A 83 -4.18 6.63 11.33
N ARG A 84 -5.12 6.79 10.38
CA ARG A 84 -6.56 6.57 10.61
C ARG A 84 -6.95 5.14 10.30
N ILE A 85 -6.65 4.70 9.06
CA ILE A 85 -7.05 3.37 8.59
C ILE A 85 -6.32 2.25 9.33
N GLY A 86 -5.12 2.50 9.85
CA GLY A 86 -4.37 1.56 10.67
C GLY A 86 -5.03 1.22 12.02
N ARG A 87 -6.00 2.01 12.48
CA ARG A 87 -6.78 1.72 13.70
C ARG A 87 -7.86 0.67 13.47
N VAL A 88 -8.27 0.47 12.24
CA VAL A 88 -9.41 -0.39 11.90
C VAL A 88 -9.03 -1.59 11.05
N LEU A 89 -8.00 -1.49 10.19
CA LEU A 89 -7.56 -2.56 9.33
C LEU A 89 -6.63 -3.56 10.05
N ASP A 90 -6.65 -4.81 9.59
CA ASP A 90 -5.71 -5.86 10.04
C ASP A 90 -4.34 -5.73 9.37
N ALA A 91 -4.31 -5.23 8.12
CA ALA A 91 -3.08 -4.94 7.39
C ALA A 91 -3.24 -3.76 6.43
N ILE A 92 -2.13 -3.08 6.18
CA ILE A 92 -1.98 -2.09 5.11
C ILE A 92 -0.90 -2.61 4.17
N TYR A 93 -1.20 -2.55 2.88
CA TYR A 93 -0.31 -2.96 1.80
C TYR A 93 0.14 -1.71 1.01
N PRO A 94 1.23 -1.04 1.43
CA PRO A 94 1.72 0.10 0.68
C PRO A 94 2.28 -0.33 -0.67
N MET A 95 1.86 0.33 -1.74
CA MET A 95 2.42 0.17 -3.08
C MET A 95 3.72 1.00 -3.17
N VAL A 96 4.83 0.39 -2.78
CA VAL A 96 6.14 1.03 -2.72
C VAL A 96 6.91 0.66 -3.99
N TYR A 97 6.52 1.28 -5.10
CA TYR A 97 7.21 1.10 -6.38
C TYR A 97 8.15 2.28 -6.60
N PRO A 98 9.48 2.10 -6.54
CA PRO A 98 10.43 3.21 -6.66
C PRO A 98 10.24 4.07 -7.90
N SER A 99 9.82 3.48 -9.04
CA SER A 99 9.50 4.22 -10.27
C SER A 99 8.30 5.18 -10.15
N HIS A 100 7.50 5.08 -9.11
CA HIS A 100 6.31 5.93 -8.87
C HIS A 100 6.59 7.08 -7.90
N TYR A 101 7.84 7.23 -7.47
CA TYR A 101 8.29 8.36 -6.67
C TYR A 101 8.93 9.40 -7.59
N ASN A 102 8.59 10.68 -7.40
CA ASN A 102 9.15 11.75 -8.20
C ASN A 102 10.64 11.97 -7.85
N GLN A 103 11.39 12.49 -8.80
CA GLN A 103 12.74 12.98 -8.55
C GLN A 103 12.73 13.97 -7.37
N GLY A 104 13.70 13.84 -6.48
CA GLY A 104 13.79 14.62 -5.26
C GLY A 104 12.98 14.09 -4.06
N GLU A 105 12.10 13.11 -4.25
CA GLU A 105 11.43 12.48 -3.10
C GLU A 105 12.47 11.84 -2.18
N TYR A 106 12.29 12.05 -0.88
CA TYR A 106 13.24 11.59 0.15
C TYR A 106 14.68 12.14 -0.03
N ASN A 107 14.85 13.26 -0.74
CA ASN A 107 16.13 13.84 -1.16
C ASN A 107 16.96 12.90 -2.07
N LEU A 108 16.34 11.96 -2.74
CA LEU A 108 16.95 11.13 -3.74
C LEU A 108 16.82 11.78 -5.12
N ILE A 109 17.95 11.88 -5.86
CA ILE A 109 17.94 12.47 -7.21
C ILE A 109 16.99 11.68 -8.12
N ASP A 110 17.06 10.35 -8.03
CA ASP A 110 16.20 9.43 -8.77
C ASP A 110 15.81 8.26 -7.85
N PRO A 111 14.61 8.26 -7.25
CA PRO A 111 14.17 7.17 -6.39
C PRO A 111 14.17 5.79 -7.05
N GLU A 112 13.92 5.73 -8.39
CA GLU A 112 13.93 4.47 -9.13
C GLU A 112 15.33 3.83 -9.18
N ALA A 113 16.38 4.65 -9.21
CA ALA A 113 17.77 4.19 -9.18
C ALA A 113 18.27 3.79 -7.78
N PHE A 114 17.51 4.11 -6.72
CA PHE A 114 17.87 3.81 -5.32
C PHE A 114 16.76 3.03 -4.61
N PRO A 115 16.44 1.79 -5.06
CA PRO A 115 15.29 1.04 -4.56
C PRO A 115 15.35 0.73 -3.06
N TYR A 116 16.51 0.36 -2.53
CA TYR A 116 16.67 0.14 -1.08
C TYR A 116 16.29 1.38 -0.27
N ALA A 117 16.87 2.52 -0.61
CA ALA A 117 16.64 3.77 0.13
C ALA A 117 15.16 4.21 0.04
N THR A 118 14.57 4.12 -1.14
CA THR A 118 13.17 4.48 -1.38
C THR A 118 12.22 3.65 -0.53
N VAL A 119 12.41 2.31 -0.51
CA VAL A 119 11.60 1.40 0.30
C VAL A 119 11.80 1.67 1.80
N VAL A 120 13.05 1.87 2.26
CA VAL A 120 13.35 2.19 3.66
C VAL A 120 12.63 3.47 4.10
N HIS A 121 12.71 4.53 3.31
CA HIS A 121 12.06 5.81 3.66
C HIS A 121 10.55 5.68 3.71
N SER A 122 9.95 5.03 2.71
CA SER A 122 8.51 4.82 2.67
C SER A 122 8.02 4.01 3.88
N LEU A 123 8.63 2.86 4.15
CA LEU A 123 8.24 2.01 5.27
C LEU A 123 8.49 2.66 6.63
N ARG A 124 9.53 3.50 6.77
CA ARG A 124 9.75 4.31 7.97
C ARG A 124 8.58 5.26 8.21
N ASP A 125 8.04 5.88 7.16
CA ASP A 125 6.88 6.76 7.28
C ASP A 125 5.64 5.99 7.67
N PHE A 126 5.37 4.81 7.08
CA PHE A 126 4.27 3.94 7.49
C PHE A 126 4.40 3.52 8.96
N ASN A 127 5.57 3.04 9.38
CA ASN A 127 5.83 2.64 10.77
C ASN A 127 5.63 3.80 11.75
N ARG A 128 5.98 5.04 11.34
CA ARG A 128 5.74 6.24 12.15
C ARG A 128 4.26 6.56 12.26
N GLN A 129 3.53 6.53 11.14
CA GLN A 129 2.10 6.85 11.07
C GLN A 129 1.22 5.85 11.81
N THR A 130 1.63 4.57 11.86
CA THR A 130 0.87 3.49 12.51
C THR A 130 1.44 3.08 13.86
N ARG A 131 2.30 3.91 14.44
CA ARG A 131 2.93 3.61 15.73
C ARG A 131 1.89 3.42 16.84
N GLY A 132 1.97 2.28 17.53
CA GLY A 132 1.04 1.91 18.60
C GLY A 132 -0.20 1.16 18.13
N GLU A 133 -0.42 1.06 16.82
CA GLU A 133 -1.51 0.28 16.26
C GLU A 133 -1.09 -1.18 16.01
N LYS A 134 -2.08 -2.08 15.97
CA LYS A 134 -1.83 -3.52 15.72
C LYS A 134 -1.78 -3.90 14.24
N VAL A 135 -1.96 -2.95 13.35
CA VAL A 135 -1.99 -3.16 11.92
C VAL A 135 -0.64 -3.67 11.40
N ARG A 136 -0.67 -4.66 10.51
CA ARG A 136 0.51 -5.18 9.82
C ARG A 136 0.83 -4.30 8.62
N ILE A 137 2.11 -4.01 8.39
CA ILE A 137 2.58 -3.35 7.16
C ILE A 137 3.24 -4.42 6.28
N VAL A 138 2.72 -4.59 5.06
CA VAL A 138 3.16 -5.59 4.07
C VAL A 138 3.28 -4.88 2.72
N PRO A 139 4.47 -4.42 2.31
CA PRO A 139 4.61 -3.66 1.08
C PRO A 139 4.42 -4.51 -0.17
N TRP A 140 3.84 -3.90 -1.20
CA TRP A 140 4.01 -4.28 -2.59
C TRP A 140 5.34 -3.70 -3.08
N LEU A 141 6.20 -4.54 -3.64
CA LEU A 141 7.51 -4.18 -4.18
C LEU A 141 7.51 -4.31 -5.69
N GLN A 142 8.29 -3.49 -6.35
CA GLN A 142 8.39 -3.42 -7.80
C GLN A 142 9.22 -4.57 -8.36
N ASP A 143 8.65 -5.36 -9.26
CA ASP A 143 9.35 -6.37 -10.05
C ASP A 143 9.07 -6.16 -11.55
N PHE A 144 9.18 -4.92 -12.00
CA PHE A 144 9.00 -4.50 -13.38
C PHE A 144 9.90 -3.31 -13.69
N THR A 145 10.24 -3.12 -14.97
CA THR A 145 11.09 -2.03 -15.48
C THR A 145 10.23 -0.91 -16.06
N ILE A 146 10.54 0.36 -15.72
CA ILE A 146 10.05 1.56 -16.40
C ILE A 146 11.24 2.31 -17.03
N ASN A 147 12.01 3.08 -16.26
CA ASN A 147 13.17 3.81 -16.76
C ASN A 147 14.48 3.12 -16.39
N VAL A 148 14.56 2.58 -15.18
CA VAL A 148 15.71 1.82 -14.67
C VAL A 148 15.40 0.33 -14.76
N GLY A 149 16.36 -0.45 -15.29
CA GLY A 149 16.20 -1.92 -15.39
C GLY A 149 16.10 -2.56 -13.99
N TYR A 150 15.03 -3.29 -13.75
CA TYR A 150 14.81 -4.04 -12.51
C TYR A 150 15.06 -5.53 -12.75
N GLY A 151 15.98 -6.07 -12.01
CA GLY A 151 16.36 -7.48 -12.03
C GLY A 151 16.68 -7.99 -10.62
N LEU A 152 17.50 -8.99 -10.55
CA LEU A 152 17.84 -9.68 -9.29
C LEU A 152 18.33 -8.72 -8.20
N GLU A 153 19.20 -7.80 -8.54
CA GLU A 153 19.80 -6.84 -7.62
C GLU A 153 18.74 -5.87 -7.08
N GLN A 154 18.02 -5.17 -7.96
CA GLN A 154 17.04 -4.13 -7.56
C GLN A 154 15.83 -4.72 -6.81
N VAL A 155 15.39 -5.92 -7.18
CA VAL A 155 14.32 -6.61 -6.44
C VAL A 155 14.85 -7.11 -5.09
N GLY A 156 16.07 -7.64 -5.05
CA GLY A 156 16.74 -8.06 -3.82
C GLY A 156 16.91 -6.91 -2.83
N GLU A 157 17.37 -5.74 -3.28
CA GLU A 157 17.51 -4.53 -2.46
C GLU A 157 16.17 -4.10 -1.81
N GLN A 158 15.06 -4.18 -2.55
CA GLN A 158 13.75 -3.87 -1.98
C GLN A 158 13.31 -4.88 -0.90
N ILE A 159 13.60 -6.17 -1.13
CA ILE A 159 13.31 -7.23 -0.15
C ILE A 159 14.12 -7.00 1.12
N ASP A 160 15.40 -6.67 0.99
CA ASP A 160 16.27 -6.40 2.12
C ASP A 160 15.83 -5.15 2.89
N ALA A 161 15.42 -4.10 2.18
CA ALA A 161 14.83 -2.91 2.80
C ALA A 161 13.55 -3.24 3.59
N ALA A 162 12.68 -4.07 3.03
CA ALA A 162 11.45 -4.51 3.72
C ALA A 162 11.77 -5.29 5.00
N ARG A 163 12.76 -6.18 4.96
CA ARG A 163 13.25 -6.92 6.13
C ARG A 163 13.87 -5.99 7.17
N ALA A 164 14.75 -5.08 6.76
CA ALA A 164 15.39 -4.10 7.63
C ALA A 164 14.36 -3.20 8.35
N MET A 165 13.24 -2.92 7.71
CA MET A 165 12.14 -2.14 8.26
C MET A 165 11.10 -2.98 9.03
N HIS A 166 11.38 -4.26 9.25
CA HIS A 166 10.52 -5.20 10.00
C HIS A 166 9.11 -5.36 9.42
N ALA A 167 8.98 -5.24 8.10
CA ALA A 167 7.73 -5.53 7.42
C ALA A 167 7.27 -6.98 7.71
N LYS A 168 5.96 -7.20 7.78
CA LYS A 168 5.37 -8.52 8.14
C LYS A 168 5.24 -9.46 6.94
N GLY A 169 6.05 -9.29 5.95
CA GLY A 169 6.09 -9.93 4.64
C GLY A 169 6.19 -8.87 3.55
N PHE A 170 6.16 -9.31 2.33
CA PHE A 170 6.09 -8.46 1.14
C PHE A 170 5.36 -9.18 0.01
N LEU A 171 4.91 -8.44 -0.98
CA LEU A 171 4.39 -8.94 -2.24
C LEU A 171 5.21 -8.34 -3.38
N LEU A 172 5.44 -9.11 -4.43
CA LEU A 172 6.03 -8.61 -5.66
C LEU A 172 4.92 -8.29 -6.66
N TRP A 173 5.03 -7.16 -7.33
CA TRP A 173 4.14 -6.77 -8.41
C TRP A 173 4.87 -6.75 -9.75
N ASN A 174 4.35 -7.50 -10.72
CA ASN A 174 4.73 -7.44 -12.11
C ASN A 174 3.49 -7.53 -12.99
N PRO A 175 3.22 -6.54 -13.86
CA PRO A 175 2.01 -6.50 -14.68
C PRO A 175 1.92 -7.63 -15.73
N THR A 176 3.06 -8.26 -16.06
CA THR A 176 3.10 -9.39 -17.01
C THR A 176 3.04 -10.75 -16.32
N GLY A 177 3.11 -10.78 -14.97
CA GLY A 177 3.13 -12.02 -14.19
C GLY A 177 4.46 -12.79 -14.27
N ILE A 178 5.53 -12.18 -14.78
CA ILE A 178 6.87 -12.78 -14.88
C ILE A 178 7.72 -12.22 -13.75
N TYR A 179 8.03 -13.06 -12.75
CA TYR A 179 8.71 -12.63 -11.53
C TYR A 179 10.17 -13.03 -11.48
N THR A 180 10.98 -12.22 -10.80
CA THR A 180 12.42 -12.43 -10.56
C THR A 180 12.62 -13.42 -9.39
N TYR A 181 12.31 -14.69 -9.59
CA TYR A 181 12.33 -15.73 -8.54
C TYR A 181 13.66 -15.84 -7.80
N GLY A 182 14.78 -15.55 -8.45
CA GLY A 182 16.10 -15.57 -7.82
C GLY A 182 16.22 -14.61 -6.63
N ALA A 183 15.48 -13.50 -6.65
CA ALA A 183 15.48 -12.55 -5.54
C ALA A 183 14.84 -13.10 -4.25
N LEU A 184 13.95 -14.09 -4.35
CA LEU A 184 13.33 -14.75 -3.19
C LEU A 184 14.31 -15.67 -2.45
N GLN A 185 15.39 -16.11 -3.13
CA GLN A 185 16.42 -16.97 -2.57
C GLN A 185 17.58 -16.15 -1.97
N HIS A 186 17.58 -14.83 -2.13
CA HIS A 186 18.56 -13.93 -1.56
C HIS A 186 18.35 -13.88 -0.04
N SER A 187 19.06 -14.75 0.68
CA SER A 187 19.28 -14.56 2.10
C SER A 187 20.39 -13.52 2.22
N SER A 188 20.10 -12.34 2.76
CA SER A 188 21.16 -11.43 3.20
C SER A 188 22.10 -12.18 4.13
N PRO A 189 23.42 -12.00 4.01
CA PRO A 189 24.41 -12.62 4.86
C PRO A 189 24.23 -12.25 6.34
#